data_c2f3cd14cca38d7bc09a518e98961f7a
#
_entry.id   c2f3cd14cca38d7bc09a518e98961f7a
#
_cell.length_a   1.000
_cell.length_b   1.000
_cell.length_c   1.000
_cell.angle_alpha   90.00
_cell.angle_beta   90.00
_cell.angle_gamma   90.00
#
_symmetry.space_group_name_H-M   'P 1'
#
loop_
_entity.id
_entity.type
_entity.pdbx_description
1 polymer ?
#
loop_
_entity_poly.entity_id
_entity_poly.type
_entity_poly.pdbx_seq_one_letter_code
_entity_poly.pdbx_strand_id
1 'polypeptide(L)'
;MVRLINRDTGEIKEQEVYIGDIPTMTDKGTFIVNGAERVIVSQIVRSPGVYFKREISPTGKRLYNATLIPNRGAWLKIETDSNDNIYVKIDKNRKILATTLLKALGITVSEMETLFTHPDFLKKTLEKDTTETTDDALIEIYKKLRP
;
A
#
# COMPACT_ATOMS: atom_id res chain seq x y z
N MET A 1 26.93 -7.92 -9.37
CA MET A 1 26.67 -9.34 -9.71
C MET A 1 25.21 -9.64 -9.44
N VAL A 2 24.49 -10.27 -10.35
CA VAL A 2 23.12 -10.75 -10.20
C VAL A 2 23.13 -12.26 -10.18
N ARG A 3 22.41 -12.84 -9.21
CA ARG A 3 22.25 -14.29 -9.06
C ARG A 3 20.78 -14.66 -9.35
N LEU A 4 20.54 -15.47 -10.36
CA LEU A 4 19.26 -16.05 -10.69
C LEU A 4 19.19 -17.47 -10.15
N ILE A 5 18.21 -17.76 -9.32
CA ILE A 5 17.95 -19.09 -8.77
C ILE A 5 16.65 -19.57 -9.37
N ASN A 6 16.72 -20.61 -10.19
CA ASN A 6 15.54 -21.32 -10.67
C ASN A 6 15.10 -22.29 -9.57
N ARG A 7 13.90 -22.05 -8.99
CA ARG A 7 13.41 -22.86 -7.87
C ARG A 7 12.95 -24.26 -8.29
N ASP A 8 12.57 -24.42 -9.55
CA ASP A 8 12.06 -25.69 -10.05
C ASP A 8 13.19 -26.67 -10.43
N THR A 9 14.26 -26.14 -11.00
CA THR A 9 15.43 -26.95 -11.45
C THR A 9 16.61 -26.92 -10.48
N GLY A 10 16.62 -26.00 -9.50
CA GLY A 10 17.75 -25.76 -8.61
C GLY A 10 18.96 -25.10 -9.29
N GLU A 11 18.85 -24.72 -10.56
CA GLU A 11 19.94 -24.11 -11.32
C GLU A 11 20.24 -22.71 -10.82
N ILE A 12 21.53 -22.39 -10.64
CA ILE A 12 22.01 -21.07 -10.22
C ILE A 12 22.85 -20.50 -11.37
N LYS A 13 22.43 -19.33 -11.88
CA LYS A 13 23.18 -18.53 -12.87
C LYS A 13 23.64 -17.24 -12.22
N GLU A 14 24.93 -16.96 -12.32
CA GLU A 14 25.54 -15.71 -11.83
C GLU A 14 26.14 -14.95 -13.00
N GLN A 15 25.85 -13.65 -13.07
CA GLN A 15 26.38 -12.76 -14.11
C GLN A 15 26.55 -11.35 -13.59
N GLU A 16 27.60 -10.67 -14.04
CA GLU A 16 27.71 -9.23 -13.87
C GLU A 16 26.81 -8.52 -14.87
N VAL A 17 25.92 -7.69 -14.35
CA VAL A 17 24.96 -6.93 -15.17
C VAL A 17 25.18 -5.44 -14.88
N TYR A 18 25.31 -4.65 -15.94
CA TYR A 18 25.34 -3.20 -15.82
C TYR A 18 23.98 -2.69 -15.37
N ILE A 19 23.92 -2.00 -14.23
CA ILE A 19 22.67 -1.45 -13.67
C ILE A 19 22.52 0.03 -14.01
N GLY A 20 23.61 0.75 -14.15
CA GLY A 20 23.61 2.18 -14.41
C GLY A 20 24.79 2.90 -13.74
N ASP A 21 24.93 4.17 -14.05
CA ASP A 21 25.93 5.03 -13.42
C ASP A 21 25.35 5.66 -12.14
N ILE A 22 26.15 5.65 -11.08
CA ILE A 22 25.82 6.30 -9.82
C ILE A 22 26.75 7.50 -9.66
N PRO A 23 26.22 8.71 -9.37
CA PRO A 23 27.05 9.87 -9.14
C PRO A 23 28.03 9.62 -7.96
N THR A 24 29.30 9.95 -8.18
CA THR A 24 30.30 9.88 -7.10
C THR A 24 30.17 11.10 -6.19
N MET A 25 30.26 10.89 -4.90
CA MET A 25 30.29 11.98 -3.92
C MET A 25 31.66 12.65 -3.94
N THR A 26 31.68 13.98 -3.93
CA THR A 26 32.90 14.78 -3.82
C THR A 26 33.42 14.82 -2.37
N ASP A 27 34.63 15.27 -2.16
CA ASP A 27 35.25 15.44 -0.82
C ASP A 27 34.45 16.42 0.06
N LYS A 28 33.66 17.30 -0.55
CA LYS A 28 32.78 18.27 0.15
C LYS A 28 31.41 17.69 0.51
N GLY A 29 31.11 16.43 0.20
CA GLY A 29 29.83 15.80 0.44
C GLY A 29 28.73 16.20 -0.57
N THR A 30 29.12 16.67 -1.74
CA THR A 30 28.23 17.03 -2.85
C THR A 30 28.27 16.02 -3.98
N PHE A 31 27.38 16.11 -4.93
CA PHE A 31 27.29 15.27 -6.12
C PHE A 31 27.29 16.14 -7.37
N ILE A 32 27.99 15.70 -8.42
CA ILE A 32 27.91 16.38 -9.74
C ILE A 32 26.79 15.69 -10.54
N VAL A 33 25.73 16.45 -10.82
CA VAL A 33 24.59 15.98 -11.62
C VAL A 33 24.36 16.94 -12.77
N ASN A 34 24.48 16.44 -14.00
CA ASN A 34 24.36 17.24 -15.23
C ASN A 34 25.29 18.48 -15.22
N GLY A 35 26.52 18.33 -14.75
CA GLY A 35 27.52 19.39 -14.69
C GLY A 35 27.32 20.41 -13.55
N ALA A 36 26.29 20.25 -12.72
CA ALA A 36 26.02 21.12 -11.55
C ALA A 36 26.34 20.40 -10.25
N GLU A 37 27.01 21.11 -9.34
CA GLU A 37 27.27 20.61 -7.98
C GLU A 37 25.97 20.70 -7.17
N ARG A 38 25.53 19.57 -6.61
CA ARG A 38 24.30 19.44 -5.84
C ARG A 38 24.54 18.76 -4.50
N VAL A 39 23.74 19.11 -3.51
CA VAL A 39 23.75 18.49 -2.19
C VAL A 39 22.40 17.86 -1.89
N ILE A 40 22.40 16.75 -1.16
CA ILE A 40 21.19 16.13 -0.65
C ILE A 40 20.73 16.90 0.57
N VAL A 41 19.53 17.47 0.51
CA VAL A 41 18.94 18.22 1.62
C VAL A 41 18.03 17.29 2.42
N SER A 42 18.26 17.23 3.73
CA SER A 42 17.37 16.50 4.65
C SER A 42 15.98 17.14 4.66
N GLN A 43 14.95 16.32 4.57
CA GLN A 43 13.56 16.76 4.61
C GLN A 43 12.88 16.26 5.88
N ILE A 44 12.06 17.13 6.48
CA ILE A 44 11.21 16.76 7.60
C ILE A 44 9.96 16.12 7.01
N VAL A 45 9.73 14.85 7.34
CA VAL A 45 8.56 14.09 6.93
C VAL A 45 7.80 13.57 8.16
N ARG A 46 6.53 13.22 7.96
CA ARG A 46 5.73 12.60 9.00
C ARG A 46 6.35 11.25 9.39
N SER A 47 6.47 10.97 10.69
CA SER A 47 7.03 9.70 11.15
C SER A 47 6.16 8.51 10.71
N PRO A 48 6.78 7.33 10.47
CA PRO A 48 6.01 6.11 10.27
C PRO A 48 5.09 5.82 11.44
N GLY A 49 3.91 5.29 11.15
CA GLY A 49 2.91 4.96 12.18
C GLY A 49 1.49 4.98 11.65
N VAL A 50 0.54 4.83 12.55
CA VAL A 50 -0.90 4.85 12.24
C VAL A 50 -1.51 6.13 12.83
N TYR A 51 -2.19 6.89 11.98
CA TYR A 51 -2.81 8.17 12.34
C TYR A 51 -4.32 8.07 12.16
N PHE A 52 -5.04 8.25 13.25
CA PHE A 52 -6.50 8.24 13.26
C PHE A 52 -7.05 9.66 13.17
N LYS A 53 -8.10 9.83 12.34
CA LYS A 53 -8.82 11.09 12.22
C LYS A 53 -10.32 10.82 12.19
N ARG A 54 -11.09 11.67 12.87
CA ARG A 54 -12.55 11.68 12.81
C ARG A 54 -13.00 12.93 12.08
N GLU A 55 -13.90 12.79 11.13
CA GLU A 55 -14.53 13.87 10.38
C GLU A 55 -16.04 13.79 10.55
N ILE A 56 -16.73 14.92 10.40
CA ILE A 56 -18.19 14.96 10.39
C ILE A 56 -18.60 15.23 8.96
N SER A 57 -19.44 14.34 8.40
CA SER A 57 -20.05 14.52 7.09
C SER A 57 -20.98 15.74 7.08
N PRO A 58 -21.24 16.35 5.92
CA PRO A 58 -22.28 17.38 5.79
C PRO A 58 -23.67 16.94 6.29
N THR A 59 -23.94 15.65 6.33
CA THR A 59 -25.16 15.02 6.87
C THR A 59 -25.11 14.81 8.38
N GLY A 60 -24.06 15.28 9.09
CA GLY A 60 -23.90 15.11 10.53
C GLY A 60 -23.34 13.74 10.97
N LYS A 61 -23.10 12.79 10.03
CA LYS A 61 -22.57 11.47 10.35
C LYS A 61 -21.08 11.52 10.64
N ARG A 62 -20.63 10.76 11.62
CA ARG A 62 -19.22 10.62 11.97
C ARG A 62 -18.53 9.66 11.00
N LEU A 63 -17.47 10.12 10.35
CA LEU A 63 -16.63 9.34 9.47
C LEU A 63 -15.25 9.16 10.13
N TYR A 64 -14.69 7.99 9.98
CA TYR A 64 -13.41 7.63 10.58
C TYR A 64 -12.38 7.33 9.50
N ASN A 65 -11.19 7.85 9.69
CA ASN A 65 -10.05 7.64 8.82
C ASN A 65 -8.88 7.09 9.62
N ALA A 66 -8.20 6.07 9.11
CA ALA A 66 -6.92 5.62 9.60
C ALA A 66 -5.90 5.70 8.45
N THR A 67 -4.78 6.38 8.66
CA THR A 67 -3.71 6.48 7.68
C THR A 67 -2.49 5.74 8.21
N LEU A 68 -2.08 4.67 7.53
CA LEU A 68 -0.84 3.95 7.79
C LEU A 68 0.27 4.55 6.94
N ILE A 69 1.29 5.04 7.60
CA ILE A 69 2.50 5.55 6.98
C ILE A 69 3.62 4.56 7.26
N PRO A 70 4.09 3.80 6.26
CA PRO A 70 5.20 2.88 6.44
C PRO A 70 6.53 3.65 6.49
N ASN A 71 7.58 2.99 6.97
CA ASN A 71 8.93 3.54 6.89
C ASN A 71 9.38 3.70 5.42
N ARG A 72 8.96 2.78 4.54
CA ARG A 72 9.21 2.82 3.10
C ARG A 72 8.01 2.23 2.36
N GLY A 73 7.59 2.86 1.28
CA GLY A 73 6.53 2.36 0.40
C GLY A 73 5.28 3.25 0.38
N ALA A 74 4.21 2.74 -0.20
CA ALA A 74 2.95 3.45 -0.38
C ALA A 74 2.19 3.61 0.94
N TRP A 75 1.50 4.74 1.07
CA TRP A 75 0.61 4.97 2.21
C TRP A 75 -0.69 4.21 2.03
N LEU A 76 -1.21 3.67 3.12
CA LEU A 76 -2.50 3.00 3.15
C LEU A 76 -3.48 3.87 3.94
N LYS A 77 -4.57 4.28 3.33
CA LYS A 77 -5.63 5.03 4.00
C LYS A 77 -6.90 4.20 4.05
N ILE A 78 -7.36 3.90 5.26
CA ILE A 78 -8.62 3.21 5.52
C ILE A 78 -9.65 4.28 5.89
N GLU A 79 -10.80 4.29 5.24
CA GLU A 79 -11.85 5.29 5.48
C GLU A 79 -13.24 4.65 5.49
N THR A 80 -14.12 5.13 6.37
CA THR A 80 -15.53 4.76 6.36
C THR A 80 -16.33 5.75 5.50
N ASP A 81 -17.37 5.26 4.81
CA ASP A 81 -18.30 6.11 4.09
C ASP A 81 -19.59 6.39 4.91
N SER A 82 -20.48 7.19 4.34
CA SER A 82 -21.79 7.50 4.94
C SER A 82 -22.71 6.30 5.11
N ASN A 83 -22.46 5.20 4.42
CA ASN A 83 -23.22 3.95 4.48
C ASN A 83 -22.57 2.89 5.37
N ASP A 84 -21.56 3.26 6.15
CA ASP A 84 -20.80 2.38 7.02
C ASP A 84 -19.97 1.31 6.30
N ASN A 85 -19.68 1.50 5.01
CA ASN A 85 -18.73 0.65 4.32
C ASN A 85 -17.30 1.11 4.58
N ILE A 86 -16.39 0.16 4.65
CA ILE A 86 -14.97 0.41 4.85
C ILE A 86 -14.25 0.31 3.51
N TYR A 87 -13.56 1.39 3.16
CA TYR A 87 -12.75 1.48 1.96
C TYR A 87 -11.28 1.67 2.30
N VAL A 88 -10.44 1.22 1.38
CA VAL A 88 -9.00 1.39 1.46
C VAL A 88 -8.51 2.10 0.21
N LYS A 89 -7.60 3.04 0.38
CA LYS A 89 -6.83 3.69 -0.69
C LYS A 89 -5.36 3.33 -0.51
N ILE A 90 -4.77 2.86 -1.57
CA ILE A 90 -3.34 2.59 -1.66
C ILE A 90 -2.72 3.77 -2.38
N ASP A 91 -1.95 4.57 -1.64
CA ASP A 91 -1.36 5.82 -2.11
C ASP A 91 -2.43 6.80 -2.66
N LYS A 92 -2.28 7.30 -3.89
CA LYS A 92 -3.22 8.24 -4.54
C LYS A 92 -4.27 7.53 -5.43
N ASN A 93 -4.29 6.21 -5.42
CA ASN A 93 -5.16 5.43 -6.28
C ASN A 93 -6.63 5.44 -5.86
N ARG A 94 -7.48 4.85 -6.71
CA ARG A 94 -8.92 4.70 -6.47
C ARG A 94 -9.16 3.85 -5.23
N LYS A 95 -10.23 4.14 -4.51
CA LYS A 95 -10.64 3.35 -3.35
C LYS A 95 -11.12 1.95 -3.75
N ILE A 96 -10.76 0.98 -2.94
CA ILE A 96 -11.19 -0.42 -2.99
C ILE A 96 -11.90 -0.77 -1.69
N LEU A 97 -12.68 -1.83 -1.67
CA LEU A 97 -13.28 -2.31 -0.42
C LEU A 97 -12.20 -2.90 0.49
N ALA A 98 -12.34 -2.70 1.80
CA ALA A 98 -11.39 -3.25 2.76
C ALA A 98 -11.40 -4.79 2.74
N THR A 99 -12.56 -5.40 2.54
CA THR A 99 -12.72 -6.86 2.42
C THR A 99 -11.96 -7.43 1.23
N THR A 100 -11.99 -6.75 0.07
CA THR A 100 -11.20 -7.12 -1.10
C THR A 100 -9.69 -7.11 -0.79
N LEU A 101 -9.20 -6.08 -0.08
CA LEU A 101 -7.80 -6.05 0.33
C LEU A 101 -7.46 -7.18 1.29
N LEU A 102 -8.31 -7.45 2.29
CA LEU A 102 -8.08 -8.52 3.27
C LEU A 102 -8.07 -9.91 2.61
N LYS A 103 -9.00 -10.17 1.66
CA LYS A 103 -8.99 -11.41 0.85
C LYS A 103 -7.71 -11.55 0.02
N ALA A 104 -7.25 -10.46 -0.60
CA ALA A 104 -5.99 -10.45 -1.35
C ALA A 104 -4.76 -10.74 -0.48
N LEU A 105 -4.82 -10.42 0.81
CA LEU A 105 -3.80 -10.78 1.80
C LEU A 105 -3.96 -12.22 2.33
N GLY A 106 -4.94 -12.97 1.84
CA GLY A 106 -5.20 -14.36 2.23
C GLY A 106 -6.02 -14.51 3.51
N ILE A 107 -6.64 -13.44 4.01
CA ILE A 107 -7.49 -13.49 5.21
C ILE A 107 -8.88 -13.97 4.80
N THR A 108 -9.34 -15.06 5.38
CA THR A 108 -10.66 -15.64 5.13
C THR A 108 -11.77 -14.81 5.79
N VAL A 109 -13.01 -14.96 5.30
CA VAL A 109 -14.18 -14.26 5.87
C VAL A 109 -14.37 -14.61 7.35
N SER A 110 -14.18 -15.87 7.74
CA SER A 110 -14.28 -16.32 9.13
C SER A 110 -13.25 -15.66 10.05
N GLU A 111 -12.01 -15.48 9.54
CA GLU A 111 -10.97 -14.75 10.26
C GLU A 111 -11.31 -13.26 10.37
N MET A 112 -11.86 -12.65 9.31
CA MET A 112 -12.31 -11.26 9.37
C MET A 112 -13.38 -11.07 10.47
N GLU A 113 -14.35 -11.98 10.59
CA GLU A 113 -15.38 -11.91 11.63
C GLU A 113 -14.80 -11.92 13.05
N THR A 114 -13.70 -12.63 13.26
CA THR A 114 -13.03 -12.65 14.57
C THR A 114 -12.19 -11.40 14.84
N LEU A 115 -11.66 -10.76 13.77
CA LEU A 115 -10.83 -9.57 13.88
C LEU A 115 -11.64 -8.28 14.13
N PHE A 116 -12.89 -8.23 13.68
CA PHE A 116 -13.73 -7.05 13.79
C PHE A 116 -14.56 -7.04 15.06
N THR A 117 -14.34 -6.05 15.92
CA THR A 117 -15.14 -5.84 17.14
C THR A 117 -16.60 -5.46 16.82
N HIS A 118 -16.84 -4.86 15.65
CA HIS A 118 -18.16 -4.43 15.20
C HIS A 118 -18.51 -5.11 13.86
N PRO A 119 -19.19 -6.26 13.89
CA PRO A 119 -19.46 -7.08 12.71
C PRO A 119 -20.38 -6.38 11.68
N ASP A 120 -21.19 -5.41 12.08
CA ASP A 120 -22.11 -4.71 11.20
C ASP A 120 -21.41 -3.95 10.07
N PHE A 121 -20.26 -3.33 10.34
CA PHE A 121 -19.44 -2.66 9.32
C PHE A 121 -18.86 -3.66 8.33
N LEU A 122 -18.44 -4.82 8.83
CA LEU A 122 -17.91 -5.89 8.00
C LEU A 122 -18.98 -6.45 7.07
N LYS A 123 -20.16 -6.77 7.59
CA LYS A 123 -21.30 -7.32 6.80
C LYS A 123 -21.68 -6.40 5.65
N LYS A 124 -21.90 -5.12 5.94
CA LYS A 124 -22.23 -4.13 4.90
C LYS A 124 -21.15 -4.00 3.83
N THR A 125 -19.89 -4.13 4.21
CA THR A 125 -18.77 -4.07 3.27
C THR A 125 -18.69 -5.34 2.43
N LEU A 126 -18.93 -6.52 3.03
CA LEU A 126 -18.98 -7.81 2.34
C LEU A 126 -20.13 -7.90 1.33
N GLU A 127 -21.30 -7.35 1.64
CA GLU A 127 -22.44 -7.31 0.71
C GLU A 127 -22.13 -6.59 -0.60
N LYS A 128 -21.20 -5.65 -0.59
CA LYS A 128 -20.72 -4.94 -1.78
C LYS A 128 -19.55 -5.60 -2.48
N ASP A 129 -18.91 -6.53 -1.82
CA ASP A 129 -17.70 -7.18 -2.33
C ASP A 129 -18.07 -8.31 -3.27
N THR A 130 -17.76 -8.16 -4.54
CA THR A 130 -18.01 -9.13 -5.60
C THR A 130 -16.92 -10.19 -5.75
N THR A 131 -15.81 -10.07 -5.00
CA THR A 131 -14.70 -11.02 -5.07
C THR A 131 -14.97 -12.22 -4.15
N GLU A 132 -14.74 -13.42 -4.64
CA GLU A 132 -14.90 -14.66 -3.87
C GLU A 132 -13.57 -15.23 -3.42
N THR A 133 -12.58 -15.20 -4.31
CA THR A 133 -11.26 -15.80 -4.09
C THR A 133 -10.17 -14.76 -3.87
N THR A 134 -9.02 -15.21 -3.36
CA THR A 134 -7.81 -14.37 -3.24
C THR A 134 -7.34 -13.87 -4.61
N ASP A 135 -7.43 -14.72 -5.64
CA ASP A 135 -7.01 -14.36 -7.00
C ASP A 135 -7.93 -13.30 -7.62
N ASP A 136 -9.25 -13.42 -7.43
CA ASP A 136 -10.21 -12.39 -7.87
C ASP A 136 -9.93 -11.05 -7.19
N ALA A 137 -9.65 -11.07 -5.90
CA ALA A 137 -9.32 -9.88 -5.13
C ALA A 137 -8.02 -9.23 -5.62
N LEU A 138 -6.99 -10.00 -5.92
CA LEU A 138 -5.74 -9.50 -6.50
C LEU A 138 -5.95 -8.88 -7.88
N ILE A 139 -6.75 -9.51 -8.74
CA ILE A 139 -7.10 -8.99 -10.07
C ILE A 139 -7.87 -7.67 -9.96
N GLU A 140 -8.86 -7.59 -9.05
CA GLU A 140 -9.63 -6.37 -8.83
C GLU A 140 -8.74 -5.21 -8.33
N ILE A 141 -7.83 -5.49 -7.40
CA ILE A 141 -6.84 -4.51 -6.94
C ILE A 141 -5.93 -4.07 -8.09
N TYR A 142 -5.43 -5.00 -8.88
CA TYR A 142 -4.55 -4.69 -10.01
C TYR A 142 -5.23 -3.77 -11.02
N LYS A 143 -6.48 -4.04 -11.40
CA LYS A 143 -7.28 -3.20 -12.29
C LYS A 143 -7.48 -1.78 -11.76
N LYS A 144 -7.55 -1.60 -10.43
CA LYS A 144 -7.68 -0.28 -9.79
C LYS A 144 -6.36 0.47 -9.69
N LEU A 145 -5.25 -0.25 -9.54
CA LEU A 145 -3.91 0.34 -9.45
C LEU A 145 -3.34 0.70 -10.82
N ARG A 146 -3.68 -0.08 -11.84
CA ARG A 146 -3.22 0.09 -13.24
C ARG A 146 -4.41 -0.03 -14.19
N PRO A 147 -5.22 1.03 -14.33
CA PRO A 147 -6.36 1.06 -15.23
C PRO A 147 -5.93 1.06 -16.69
#